data_ec8afcfdc7eaa85d0cb380e7f8f617ea
#
_entry.id   ec8afcfdc7eaa85d0cb380e7f8f617ea
#
_cell.length_a   1.000
_cell.length_b   1.000
_cell.length_c   1.000
_cell.angle_alpha   90.00
_cell.angle_beta   90.00
_cell.angle_gamma   90.00
#
_symmetry.space_group_name_H-M   'P 1'
#
loop_
_entity.id
_entity.type
_entity.pdbx_description
1 polymer ?
#
loop_
_entity_poly.entity_id
_entity_poly.type
_entity_poly.pdbx_seq_one_letter_code
_entity_poly.pdbx_strand_id
1 'polypeptide(L)'
;VINANKMESMDSDIDTSLINISSDTDTQTVDNNGEVEQFDGNGIRMVEISGRSFFGKMLIIKDPSQVKVGTTYPWGDYGKELHEIVNGAGAVAGVNGGLYVSSGNRGGSPLGIVVQDGKITYNSPSALSGLYLIGLNKDNLLVVKDIDGMSAADFESYVNEAGIRDAVAFQEESSDSNNHFVPLIINNEARVLKGQGSGANPRTAIGQRADGAILLLVTDGRGASGHLGATASDLISVMQEYGAVNAANLDGGSSSTMVYN
;
A
#
# COMPACT_ATOMS: atom_id res chain seq x y z
N VAL A 1 -16.30 3.35 -29.68
CA VAL A 1 -15.93 4.50 -28.85
C VAL A 1 -15.15 3.94 -27.70
N ILE A 2 -13.83 3.99 -27.81
CA ILE A 2 -12.93 3.65 -26.72
C ILE A 2 -13.22 4.66 -25.62
N ASN A 3 -13.71 4.18 -24.50
CA ASN A 3 -14.00 5.03 -23.38
C ASN A 3 -12.65 5.56 -22.84
N ALA A 4 -12.30 6.80 -23.21
CA ALA A 4 -11.04 7.43 -22.86
C ALA A 4 -10.84 7.60 -21.34
N ASN A 5 -11.86 7.27 -20.54
CA ASN A 5 -11.82 7.29 -19.08
C ASN A 5 -11.51 5.91 -18.47
N LYS A 6 -11.50 4.85 -19.27
CA LYS A 6 -10.90 3.60 -18.85
C LYS A 6 -9.42 3.69 -19.15
N MET A 7 -8.69 4.42 -18.34
CA MET A 7 -7.26 4.18 -18.25
C MET A 7 -7.15 2.66 -18.03
N GLU A 8 -6.46 2.02 -18.96
CA GLU A 8 -6.35 0.57 -18.99
C GLU A 8 -6.09 0.09 -17.57
N SER A 9 -6.98 -0.76 -17.08
CA SER A 9 -6.83 -1.33 -15.76
C SER A 9 -5.49 -2.03 -15.75
N MET A 10 -4.58 -1.59 -14.89
CA MET A 10 -3.31 -2.28 -14.66
C MET A 10 -3.52 -3.56 -13.84
N ASP A 11 -4.74 -4.12 -13.89
CA ASP A 11 -5.08 -5.38 -13.27
C ASP A 11 -4.51 -6.52 -14.10
N SER A 12 -3.21 -6.62 -14.08
CA SER A 12 -2.50 -7.75 -14.66
C SER A 12 -2.00 -8.63 -13.54
N ASP A 13 -2.03 -9.93 -13.76
CA ASP A 13 -1.43 -10.89 -12.84
C ASP A 13 0.04 -10.55 -12.62
N ILE A 14 0.47 -10.69 -11.38
CA ILE A 14 1.86 -10.44 -11.02
C ILE A 14 2.76 -11.45 -11.71
N ASP A 15 3.75 -10.94 -12.42
CA ASP A 15 4.81 -11.76 -12.98
C ASP A 15 5.80 -12.14 -11.87
N THR A 16 5.65 -13.36 -11.35
CA THR A 16 6.48 -13.86 -10.25
C THR A 16 7.94 -14.03 -10.62
N SER A 17 8.26 -14.08 -11.90
CA SER A 17 9.66 -14.19 -12.37
C SER A 17 10.47 -12.92 -12.14
N LEU A 18 9.81 -11.78 -11.92
CA LEU A 18 10.47 -10.49 -11.70
C LEU A 18 10.91 -10.29 -10.25
N ILE A 19 10.45 -11.14 -9.33
CA ILE A 19 10.77 -11.03 -7.91
C ILE A 19 11.41 -12.34 -7.46
N ASN A 20 12.61 -12.23 -6.92
CA ASN A 20 13.35 -13.36 -6.36
C ASN A 20 13.66 -13.07 -4.89
N ILE A 21 12.82 -13.61 -4.00
CA ILE A 21 12.98 -13.45 -2.55
C ILE A 21 14.10 -14.37 -2.11
N SER A 22 15.21 -13.77 -1.64
CA SER A 22 16.32 -14.54 -1.09
C SER A 22 15.98 -15.09 0.29
N SER A 23 16.24 -16.37 0.52
CA SER A 23 16.22 -16.95 1.86
C SER A 23 17.48 -16.61 2.66
N ASP A 24 18.50 -16.05 2.02
CA ASP A 24 19.73 -15.61 2.66
C ASP A 24 19.56 -14.18 3.19
N THR A 25 19.37 -14.07 4.50
CA THR A 25 19.22 -12.79 5.20
C THR A 25 20.55 -12.02 5.31
N ASP A 26 21.69 -12.65 4.98
CA ASP A 26 23.00 -12.03 5.04
C ASP A 26 23.41 -11.37 3.70
N THR A 27 22.60 -11.51 2.66
CA THR A 27 22.88 -10.87 1.37
C THR A 27 22.84 -9.35 1.53
N GLN A 28 23.95 -8.69 1.25
CA GLN A 28 24.04 -7.23 1.26
C GLN A 28 23.43 -6.67 -0.01
N THR A 29 22.65 -5.61 0.15
CA THR A 29 22.09 -4.81 -0.94
C THR A 29 22.69 -3.42 -0.93
N VAL A 30 22.69 -2.74 -2.06
CA VAL A 30 23.20 -1.38 -2.19
C VAL A 30 22.05 -0.41 -2.49
N ASP A 31 22.16 0.81 -1.98
CA ASP A 31 21.22 1.88 -2.24
C ASP A 31 21.50 2.59 -3.58
N ASN A 32 20.73 3.62 -3.89
CA ASN A 32 20.85 4.39 -5.13
C ASN A 32 22.20 5.13 -5.27
N ASN A 33 22.94 5.29 -4.18
CA ASN A 33 24.24 5.94 -4.17
C ASN A 33 25.39 4.92 -4.24
N GLY A 34 25.08 3.63 -4.38
CA GLY A 34 26.06 2.55 -4.39
C GLY A 34 26.59 2.17 -3.00
N GLU A 35 25.98 2.68 -1.94
CA GLU A 35 26.33 2.34 -0.57
C GLU A 35 25.55 1.14 -0.08
N VAL A 36 26.17 0.32 0.78
CA VAL A 36 25.52 -0.83 1.40
C VAL A 36 24.36 -0.35 2.28
N GLU A 37 23.18 -0.90 2.04
CA GLU A 37 22.00 -0.61 2.85
C GLU A 37 22.19 -1.14 4.27
N GLN A 38 21.99 -0.29 5.27
CA GLN A 38 22.08 -0.64 6.68
C GLN A 38 20.68 -0.86 7.24
N PHE A 39 20.43 -2.07 7.73
CA PHE A 39 19.17 -2.44 8.39
C PHE A 39 19.37 -2.54 9.90
N ASP A 40 18.34 -2.24 10.67
CA ASP A 40 18.33 -2.46 12.11
C ASP A 40 18.24 -3.95 12.48
N GLY A 41 18.20 -4.27 13.78
CA GLY A 41 18.10 -5.65 14.26
C GLY A 41 16.82 -6.37 13.86
N ASN A 42 15.80 -5.66 13.38
CA ASN A 42 14.54 -6.19 12.88
C ASN A 42 14.49 -6.30 11.36
N GLY A 43 15.56 -5.97 10.65
CA GLY A 43 15.59 -5.97 9.19
C GLY A 43 14.86 -4.80 8.57
N ILE A 44 14.78 -3.66 9.25
CA ILE A 44 14.11 -2.45 8.81
C ILE A 44 15.13 -1.33 8.62
N ARG A 45 15.00 -0.61 7.52
CA ARG A 45 15.72 0.62 7.25
C ARG A 45 14.72 1.75 7.03
N MET A 46 14.87 2.86 7.72
CA MET A 46 14.09 4.06 7.49
C MET A 46 14.91 5.07 6.71
N VAL A 47 14.36 5.58 5.61
CA VAL A 47 14.96 6.64 4.80
C VAL A 47 14.05 7.84 4.71
N GLU A 48 14.63 9.03 4.67
CA GLU A 48 13.90 10.27 4.45
C GLU A 48 13.84 10.56 2.96
N ILE A 49 12.66 10.99 2.51
CA ILE A 49 12.37 11.32 1.12
C ILE A 49 12.07 12.80 1.04
N SER A 50 12.76 13.51 0.15
CA SER A 50 12.49 14.92 -0.13
C SER A 50 12.03 15.06 -1.57
N GLY A 51 10.80 15.53 -1.74
CA GLY A 51 10.24 15.88 -3.03
C GLY A 51 10.15 17.39 -3.23
N ARG A 52 9.64 17.81 -4.38
CA ARG A 52 9.49 19.22 -4.72
C ARG A 52 8.53 19.95 -3.77
N SER A 53 7.45 19.28 -3.35
CA SER A 53 6.39 19.88 -2.53
C SER A 53 5.94 18.96 -1.39
N PHE A 54 6.78 18.01 -1.00
CA PHE A 54 6.50 17.11 0.12
C PHE A 54 7.79 16.61 0.77
N PHE A 55 7.69 16.25 2.04
CA PHE A 55 8.61 15.33 2.71
C PHE A 55 7.93 14.00 2.91
N GLY A 56 8.72 12.94 2.89
CA GLY A 56 8.25 11.61 3.17
C GLY A 56 9.23 10.82 4.01
N LYS A 57 8.74 9.71 4.51
CA LYS A 57 9.54 8.68 5.16
C LYS A 57 9.19 7.35 4.55
N MET A 58 10.20 6.55 4.27
CA MET A 58 10.04 5.21 3.73
C MET A 58 10.66 4.20 4.67
N LEU A 59 9.89 3.17 5.00
CA LEU A 59 10.41 1.96 5.62
C LEU A 59 10.73 0.95 4.53
N ILE A 60 11.93 0.40 4.58
CA ILE A 60 12.35 -0.72 3.73
C ILE A 60 12.44 -1.95 4.63
N ILE A 61 11.57 -2.92 4.41
CA ILE A 61 11.51 -4.15 5.19
C ILE A 61 12.11 -5.27 4.34
N LYS A 62 13.26 -5.76 4.75
CA LYS A 62 14.05 -6.72 3.99
C LYS A 62 13.32 -8.04 3.78
N ASP A 63 12.67 -8.54 4.82
CA ASP A 63 11.93 -9.81 4.79
C ASP A 63 10.42 -9.56 4.66
N PRO A 64 9.81 -9.80 3.48
CA PRO A 64 8.39 -9.54 3.27
C PRO A 64 7.47 -10.41 4.15
N SER A 65 7.95 -11.52 4.67
CA SER A 65 7.15 -12.38 5.57
C SER A 65 6.81 -11.70 6.89
N GLN A 66 7.56 -10.65 7.25
CA GLN A 66 7.32 -9.85 8.47
C GLN A 66 6.20 -8.81 8.30
N VAL A 67 5.77 -8.55 7.08
CA VAL A 67 4.74 -7.54 6.81
C VAL A 67 3.36 -8.18 6.92
N LYS A 68 2.52 -7.61 7.75
CA LYS A 68 1.17 -8.12 8.06
C LYS A 68 0.17 -6.99 8.18
N VAL A 69 -1.10 -7.32 8.03
CA VAL A 69 -2.20 -6.42 8.35
C VAL A 69 -2.47 -6.45 9.85
N GLY A 70 -2.45 -5.27 10.48
CA GLY A 70 -2.91 -5.06 11.83
C GLY A 70 -4.26 -4.37 11.83
N THR A 71 -5.17 -4.76 12.72
CA THR A 71 -6.52 -4.21 12.78
C THR A 71 -7.03 -4.10 14.20
N THR A 72 -8.21 -3.52 14.35
CA THR A 72 -8.98 -3.47 15.60
C THR A 72 -9.95 -4.64 15.75
N TYR A 73 -9.86 -5.64 14.85
CA TYR A 73 -10.74 -6.81 14.91
C TYR A 73 -10.69 -7.51 16.30
N PRO A 74 -11.82 -7.89 16.90
CA PRO A 74 -13.21 -7.82 16.39
C PRO A 74 -13.73 -6.37 16.21
N TRP A 75 -14.50 -6.15 15.15
CA TRP A 75 -14.96 -4.82 14.77
C TRP A 75 -15.93 -4.24 15.80
N GLY A 76 -15.79 -2.94 16.06
CA GLY A 76 -16.63 -2.19 16.98
C GLY A 76 -16.88 -0.78 16.45
N ASP A 77 -17.44 0.09 17.31
CA ASP A 77 -17.79 1.47 16.94
C ASP A 77 -16.56 2.38 16.82
N TYR A 78 -15.49 2.05 17.53
CA TYR A 78 -14.31 2.92 17.64
C TYR A 78 -13.08 2.22 17.06
N GLY A 79 -12.30 2.97 16.28
CA GLY A 79 -10.99 2.58 15.86
C GLY A 79 -9.94 2.76 16.96
N LYS A 80 -8.71 2.43 16.64
CA LYS A 80 -7.52 2.71 17.45
C LYS A 80 -6.53 3.52 16.66
N GLU A 81 -5.72 4.28 17.34
CA GLU A 81 -4.60 4.94 16.69
C GLU A 81 -3.56 3.92 16.23
N LEU A 82 -2.78 4.27 15.20
CA LEU A 82 -1.82 3.35 14.60
C LEU A 82 -0.83 2.79 15.61
N HIS A 83 -0.31 3.62 16.53
CA HIS A 83 0.64 3.16 17.55
C HIS A 83 0.04 2.10 18.48
N GLU A 84 -1.25 2.17 18.77
CA GLU A 84 -1.95 1.17 19.59
C GLU A 84 -2.08 -0.16 18.85
N ILE A 85 -2.36 -0.13 17.55
CA ILE A 85 -2.43 -1.33 16.70
C ILE A 85 -1.06 -1.96 16.56
N VAL A 86 -0.03 -1.16 16.31
CA VAL A 86 1.37 -1.63 16.20
C VAL A 86 1.81 -2.30 17.50
N ASN A 87 1.60 -1.67 18.65
CA ASN A 87 1.96 -2.22 19.95
C ASN A 87 1.15 -3.47 20.28
N GLY A 88 -0.15 -3.47 20.02
CA GLY A 88 -1.03 -4.60 20.26
C GLY A 88 -0.70 -5.84 19.40
N ALA A 89 -0.16 -5.64 18.21
CA ALA A 89 0.30 -6.72 17.33
C ALA A 89 1.72 -7.21 17.64
N GLY A 90 2.41 -6.58 18.60
CA GLY A 90 3.82 -6.87 18.88
C GLY A 90 4.75 -6.44 17.75
N ALA A 91 4.30 -5.54 16.89
CA ALA A 91 5.08 -5.00 15.79
C ALA A 91 5.96 -3.81 16.25
N VAL A 92 6.99 -3.50 15.49
CA VAL A 92 7.92 -2.40 15.78
C VAL A 92 7.69 -1.18 14.89
N ALA A 93 6.91 -1.35 13.82
CA ALA A 93 6.63 -0.28 12.87
C ALA A 93 5.30 -0.53 12.15
N GLY A 94 4.75 0.51 11.57
CA GLY A 94 3.55 0.40 10.75
C GLY A 94 3.18 1.69 10.05
N VAL A 95 2.32 1.55 9.05
CA VAL A 95 1.67 2.66 8.35
C VAL A 95 0.16 2.39 8.28
N ASN A 96 -0.62 3.44 8.04
CA ASN A 96 -2.04 3.25 7.75
C ASN A 96 -2.24 2.44 6.46
N GLY A 97 -3.33 1.72 6.37
CA GLY A 97 -3.61 0.81 5.25
C GLY A 97 -4.88 1.18 4.49
N GLY A 98 -5.93 0.39 4.67
CA GLY A 98 -7.15 0.45 3.88
C GLY A 98 -8.19 1.45 4.35
N LEU A 99 -9.27 1.54 3.58
CA LEU A 99 -10.42 2.39 3.87
C LEU A 99 -11.17 1.94 5.12
N TYR A 100 -11.77 2.90 5.80
CA TYR A 100 -12.58 2.67 6.99
C TYR A 100 -13.78 3.62 7.03
N VAL A 101 -14.79 3.27 7.83
CA VAL A 101 -15.95 4.14 8.08
C VAL A 101 -15.53 5.24 9.04
N SER A 102 -15.55 6.49 8.58
CA SER A 102 -15.08 7.64 9.35
C SER A 102 -16.21 8.48 9.99
N SER A 103 -17.46 8.02 9.92
CA SER A 103 -18.59 8.77 10.48
C SER A 103 -18.41 9.01 11.99
N GLY A 104 -18.50 10.24 12.41
CA GLY A 104 -18.32 10.62 13.81
C GLY A 104 -16.90 10.43 14.36
N ASN A 105 -15.88 10.36 13.50
CA ASN A 105 -14.47 10.11 13.86
C ASN A 105 -14.24 8.81 14.63
N ARG A 106 -15.09 7.82 14.44
CA ARG A 106 -15.04 6.56 15.18
C ARG A 106 -14.05 5.54 14.61
N GLY A 107 -14.00 5.39 13.27
CA GLY A 107 -13.01 4.55 12.58
C GLY A 107 -12.98 3.06 12.97
N GLY A 108 -14.07 2.54 13.56
CA GLY A 108 -14.11 1.20 14.12
C GLY A 108 -14.38 0.07 13.12
N SER A 109 -14.82 0.40 11.91
CA SER A 109 -15.18 -0.57 10.87
C SER A 109 -14.44 -0.29 9.56
N PRO A 110 -13.95 -1.34 8.87
CA PRO A 110 -13.35 -1.16 7.56
C PRO A 110 -14.38 -0.91 6.48
N LEU A 111 -13.93 -0.43 5.32
CA LEU A 111 -14.69 -0.40 4.07
C LEU A 111 -14.09 -1.38 3.08
N GLY A 112 -14.94 -2.17 2.46
CA GLY A 112 -14.52 -3.12 1.44
C GLY A 112 -14.18 -4.48 2.01
N ILE A 113 -12.91 -4.78 2.13
CA ILE A 113 -12.45 -6.10 2.59
C ILE A 113 -11.24 -5.99 3.52
N VAL A 114 -11.11 -6.98 4.39
CA VAL A 114 -9.89 -7.20 5.18
C VAL A 114 -9.61 -8.69 5.24
N VAL A 115 -8.36 -9.05 4.96
CA VAL A 115 -7.83 -10.41 5.16
C VAL A 115 -6.68 -10.29 6.15
N GLN A 116 -6.69 -11.11 7.18
CA GLN A 116 -5.70 -11.11 8.23
C GLN A 116 -5.31 -12.53 8.57
N ASP A 117 -4.03 -12.86 8.46
CA ASP A 117 -3.48 -14.18 8.73
C ASP A 117 -4.24 -15.31 7.98
N GLY A 118 -4.50 -15.10 6.70
CA GLY A 118 -5.22 -16.03 5.82
C GLY A 118 -6.73 -16.09 6.04
N LYS A 119 -7.28 -15.29 6.95
CA LYS A 119 -8.70 -15.28 7.30
C LYS A 119 -9.35 -13.99 6.82
N ILE A 120 -10.47 -14.10 6.12
CA ILE A 120 -11.30 -12.95 5.76
C ILE A 120 -12.05 -12.50 7.02
N THR A 121 -11.70 -11.32 7.53
CA THR A 121 -12.33 -10.74 8.72
C THR A 121 -13.42 -9.72 8.37
N TYR A 122 -13.42 -9.22 7.14
CA TYR A 122 -14.47 -8.37 6.59
C TYR A 122 -14.62 -8.62 5.09
N ASN A 123 -15.86 -8.78 4.62
CA ASN A 123 -16.12 -9.23 3.26
C ASN A 123 -17.29 -8.47 2.63
N SER A 124 -17.04 -7.27 2.14
CA SER A 124 -18.01 -6.44 1.42
C SER A 124 -17.36 -5.78 0.20
N PRO A 125 -16.93 -6.56 -0.81
CA PRO A 125 -16.21 -6.01 -1.95
C PRO A 125 -17.08 -5.11 -2.82
N SER A 126 -18.40 -5.20 -2.72
CA SER A 126 -19.38 -4.37 -3.45
C SER A 126 -19.83 -3.13 -2.68
N ALA A 127 -19.30 -2.86 -1.49
CA ALA A 127 -19.67 -1.69 -0.69
C ALA A 127 -19.41 -0.36 -1.41
N LEU A 128 -18.35 -0.31 -2.22
CA LEU A 128 -17.99 0.83 -3.07
C LEU A 128 -17.60 0.31 -4.46
N SER A 129 -17.83 1.13 -5.48
CA SER A 129 -17.27 0.87 -6.80
C SER A 129 -15.79 1.20 -6.84
N GLY A 130 -15.04 0.54 -7.72
CA GLY A 130 -13.62 0.84 -7.94
C GLY A 130 -12.67 0.34 -6.85
N LEU A 131 -13.09 -0.63 -6.04
CA LEU A 131 -12.24 -1.19 -5.00
C LEU A 131 -11.15 -2.11 -5.57
N TYR A 132 -9.96 -1.96 -5.00
CA TYR A 132 -8.81 -2.83 -5.20
C TYR A 132 -8.44 -3.51 -3.90
N LEU A 133 -8.02 -4.77 -4.01
CA LEU A 133 -7.31 -5.46 -2.94
C LEU A 133 -5.82 -5.12 -3.06
N ILE A 134 -5.22 -4.74 -1.95
CA ILE A 134 -3.77 -4.56 -1.82
C ILE A 134 -3.31 -5.44 -0.67
N GLY A 135 -2.44 -6.38 -0.95
CA GLY A 135 -2.01 -7.31 0.09
C GLY A 135 -0.86 -8.20 -0.32
N LEU A 136 -0.61 -9.19 0.51
CA LEU A 136 0.46 -10.17 0.34
C LEU A 136 -0.15 -11.57 0.26
N ASN A 137 0.39 -12.38 -0.64
CA ASN A 137 0.02 -13.78 -0.74
C ASN A 137 0.93 -14.67 0.13
N LYS A 138 0.70 -15.98 0.11
CA LYS A 138 1.46 -16.96 0.89
C LYS A 138 2.93 -17.05 0.49
N ASP A 139 3.26 -16.64 -0.75
CA ASP A 139 4.63 -16.57 -1.25
C ASP A 139 5.29 -15.23 -0.93
N ASN A 140 4.65 -14.40 -0.11
CA ASN A 140 5.13 -13.07 0.30
C ASN A 140 5.27 -12.09 -0.86
N LEU A 141 4.46 -12.24 -1.89
CA LEU A 141 4.41 -11.34 -3.04
C LEU A 141 3.28 -10.32 -2.86
N LEU A 142 3.59 -9.07 -3.18
CA LEU A 142 2.60 -7.98 -3.19
C LEU A 142 1.62 -8.20 -4.35
N VAL A 143 0.34 -8.22 -4.02
CA VAL A 143 -0.77 -8.38 -4.96
C VAL A 143 -1.61 -7.11 -4.99
N VAL A 144 -1.92 -6.63 -6.17
CA VAL A 144 -2.81 -5.48 -6.40
C VAL A 144 -3.90 -5.95 -7.36
N LYS A 145 -5.11 -6.19 -6.85
CA LYS A 145 -6.19 -6.84 -7.61
C LYS A 145 -7.44 -5.98 -7.65
N ASP A 146 -7.94 -5.73 -8.85
CA ASP A 146 -9.27 -5.14 -9.05
C ASP A 146 -10.34 -6.13 -8.57
N ILE A 147 -11.10 -5.72 -7.57
CA ILE A 147 -12.21 -6.52 -7.01
C ILE A 147 -13.58 -5.89 -7.29
N ASP A 148 -13.62 -4.87 -8.15
CA ASP A 148 -14.87 -4.24 -8.55
C ASP A 148 -15.81 -5.26 -9.19
N GLY A 149 -17.06 -5.25 -8.76
CA GLY A 149 -18.08 -6.19 -9.25
C GLY A 149 -18.04 -7.59 -8.63
N MET A 150 -17.12 -7.89 -7.73
CA MET A 150 -17.11 -9.16 -7.01
C MET A 150 -18.24 -9.22 -5.97
N SER A 151 -18.89 -10.38 -5.86
CA SER A 151 -19.70 -10.72 -4.69
C SER A 151 -18.80 -11.17 -3.53
N ALA A 152 -19.36 -11.27 -2.34
CA ALA A 152 -18.64 -11.83 -1.19
C ALA A 152 -18.15 -13.26 -1.44
N ALA A 153 -18.94 -14.07 -2.15
CA ALA A 153 -18.56 -15.44 -2.52
C ALA A 153 -17.42 -15.46 -3.54
N ASP A 154 -17.45 -14.58 -4.54
CA ASP A 154 -16.37 -14.44 -5.53
C ASP A 154 -15.08 -14.02 -4.86
N PHE A 155 -15.14 -13.11 -3.91
CA PHE A 155 -13.99 -12.65 -3.16
C PHE A 155 -13.37 -13.77 -2.31
N GLU A 156 -14.21 -14.55 -1.62
CA GLU A 156 -13.75 -15.72 -0.87
C GLU A 156 -13.03 -16.73 -1.76
N SER A 157 -13.59 -17.02 -2.94
CA SER A 157 -12.94 -17.91 -3.91
C SER A 157 -11.60 -17.36 -4.37
N TYR A 158 -11.54 -16.08 -4.67
CA TYR A 158 -10.30 -15.43 -5.09
C TYR A 158 -9.22 -15.49 -4.00
N VAL A 159 -9.56 -15.19 -2.75
CA VAL A 159 -8.61 -15.25 -1.63
C VAL A 159 -8.03 -16.65 -1.47
N ASN A 160 -8.87 -17.68 -1.60
CA ASN A 160 -8.43 -19.08 -1.50
C ASN A 160 -7.55 -19.48 -2.68
N GLU A 161 -7.93 -19.16 -3.91
CA GLU A 161 -7.17 -19.50 -5.12
C GLU A 161 -5.83 -18.77 -5.20
N ALA A 162 -5.82 -17.47 -4.91
CA ALA A 162 -4.63 -16.64 -4.96
C ALA A 162 -3.74 -16.79 -3.72
N GLY A 163 -4.23 -17.46 -2.67
CA GLY A 163 -3.49 -17.64 -1.43
C GLY A 163 -3.22 -16.33 -0.70
N ILE A 164 -4.17 -15.40 -0.68
CA ILE A 164 -4.02 -14.12 0.02
C ILE A 164 -3.96 -14.39 1.53
N ARG A 165 -2.93 -13.85 2.19
CA ARG A 165 -2.78 -13.99 3.65
C ARG A 165 -3.12 -12.73 4.42
N ASP A 166 -2.80 -11.56 3.87
CA ASP A 166 -3.04 -10.25 4.49
C ASP A 166 -3.39 -9.25 3.40
N ALA A 167 -4.51 -8.57 3.52
CA ALA A 167 -4.92 -7.59 2.54
C ALA A 167 -5.89 -6.56 3.12
N VAL A 168 -5.86 -5.39 2.50
CA VAL A 168 -6.79 -4.28 2.74
C VAL A 168 -7.37 -3.83 1.40
N ALA A 169 -8.32 -2.91 1.44
CA ALA A 169 -8.93 -2.33 0.26
C ALA A 169 -8.68 -0.83 0.18
N PHE A 170 -8.51 -0.33 -1.03
CA PHE A 170 -8.55 1.09 -1.34
C PHE A 170 -9.33 1.31 -2.63
N GLN A 171 -9.96 2.48 -2.74
CA GLN A 171 -10.84 2.81 -3.85
C GLN A 171 -10.10 3.60 -4.92
N GLU A 172 -10.22 3.17 -6.17
CA GLU A 172 -9.86 3.99 -7.30
C GLU A 172 -11.01 4.92 -7.67
N GLU A 173 -10.73 6.20 -7.70
CA GLU A 173 -11.70 7.24 -7.92
C GLU A 173 -11.17 8.21 -8.98
N SER A 174 -11.90 8.41 -10.07
CA SER A 174 -11.50 9.24 -11.21
C SER A 174 -12.26 10.57 -11.27
N SER A 175 -12.65 11.13 -10.13
CA SER A 175 -13.23 12.46 -10.08
C SER A 175 -12.13 13.54 -10.05
N ASP A 176 -12.39 14.68 -10.70
CA ASP A 176 -11.39 15.69 -11.06
C ASP A 176 -10.49 16.21 -9.95
N SER A 177 -10.98 16.30 -8.71
CA SER A 177 -10.22 16.89 -7.61
C SER A 177 -9.65 15.87 -6.62
N ASN A 178 -10.18 14.64 -6.61
CA ASN A 178 -9.84 13.59 -5.66
C ASN A 178 -9.46 12.29 -6.35
N ASN A 179 -8.72 12.39 -7.45
CA ASN A 179 -8.27 11.20 -8.15
C ASN A 179 -7.37 10.36 -7.24
N HIS A 180 -7.87 9.19 -6.88
CA HIS A 180 -7.12 8.18 -6.20
C HIS A 180 -6.81 7.06 -7.20
N PHE A 181 -5.55 6.90 -7.52
CA PHE A 181 -5.08 5.80 -8.35
C PHE A 181 -4.51 4.73 -7.44
N VAL A 182 -4.99 3.50 -7.56
CA VAL A 182 -4.52 2.41 -6.70
C VAL A 182 -3.30 1.74 -7.32
N PRO A 183 -3.34 1.09 -8.49
CA PRO A 183 -2.11 0.59 -9.08
C PRO A 183 -1.21 1.74 -9.53
N LEU A 184 0.04 1.72 -9.11
CA LEU A 184 1.04 2.73 -9.50
C LEU A 184 2.09 2.14 -10.44
N ILE A 185 2.61 0.97 -10.12
CA ILE A 185 3.59 0.22 -10.91
C ILE A 185 3.18 -1.25 -10.85
N ILE A 186 3.08 -1.90 -11.99
CA ILE A 186 2.81 -3.34 -12.10
C ILE A 186 3.82 -3.96 -13.05
N ASN A 187 4.53 -4.97 -12.58
CA ASN A 187 5.54 -5.70 -13.36
C ASN A 187 6.57 -4.77 -14.03
N ASN A 188 7.11 -3.84 -13.25
CA ASN A 188 8.04 -2.78 -13.67
C ASN A 188 7.45 -1.71 -14.60
N GLU A 189 6.18 -1.80 -14.94
CA GLU A 189 5.53 -0.80 -15.78
C GLU A 189 4.80 0.25 -14.93
N ALA A 190 5.24 1.49 -15.04
CA ALA A 190 4.58 2.61 -14.39
C ALA A 190 3.25 2.92 -15.10
N ARG A 191 2.25 3.22 -14.29
CA ARG A 191 0.97 3.68 -14.80
C ARG A 191 1.13 4.96 -15.61
N VAL A 192 0.46 5.02 -16.76
CA VAL A 192 0.41 6.24 -17.56
C VAL A 192 -0.63 7.19 -16.99
N LEU A 193 -0.20 8.37 -16.61
CA LEU A 193 -1.04 9.42 -16.03
C LEU A 193 -1.19 10.59 -16.99
N LYS A 194 -2.31 11.31 -16.89
CA LYS A 194 -2.44 12.62 -17.50
C LYS A 194 -1.87 13.67 -16.52
N GLY A 195 -0.80 14.36 -16.93
CA GLY A 195 -0.13 15.33 -16.07
C GLY A 195 0.40 14.67 -14.79
N GLN A 196 0.05 15.22 -13.65
CA GLN A 196 0.42 14.69 -12.33
C GLN A 196 -0.50 13.56 -11.85
N GLY A 197 -1.57 13.29 -12.56
CA GLY A 197 -2.57 12.28 -12.25
C GLY A 197 -3.57 12.73 -11.19
N SER A 198 -3.11 13.25 -10.08
CA SER A 198 -3.93 13.69 -8.95
C SER A 198 -3.38 14.98 -8.34
N GLY A 199 -4.18 15.61 -7.49
CA GLY A 199 -3.74 16.75 -6.68
C GLY A 199 -2.69 16.35 -5.65
N ALA A 200 -2.04 17.37 -5.08
CA ALA A 200 -1.06 17.20 -4.01
C ALA A 200 -1.77 16.98 -2.68
N ASN A 201 -1.47 15.87 -2.01
CA ASN A 201 -2.04 15.49 -0.71
C ASN A 201 -1.02 14.67 0.10
N PRO A 202 -1.23 14.53 1.42
CA PRO A 202 -0.57 13.47 2.15
C PRO A 202 -0.91 12.11 1.55
N ARG A 203 0.06 11.21 1.41
CA ARG A 203 -0.10 9.92 0.74
C ARG A 203 0.53 8.80 1.55
N THR A 204 0.00 7.61 1.36
CA THR A 204 0.58 6.36 1.83
C THR A 204 0.64 5.38 0.66
N ALA A 205 1.77 4.72 0.48
CA ALA A 205 1.95 3.76 -0.61
C ALA A 205 2.77 2.56 -0.15
N ILE A 206 2.56 1.45 -0.82
CA ILE A 206 3.31 0.21 -0.61
C ILE A 206 3.93 -0.24 -1.93
N GLY A 207 5.13 -0.80 -1.86
CA GLY A 207 5.80 -1.37 -3.01
C GLY A 207 6.61 -2.60 -2.64
N GLN A 208 7.01 -3.36 -3.64
CA GLN A 208 7.90 -4.50 -3.47
C GLN A 208 9.01 -4.46 -4.51
N ARG A 209 10.25 -4.59 -4.05
CA ARG A 209 11.43 -4.65 -4.91
C ARG A 209 11.63 -6.05 -5.51
N ALA A 210 12.52 -6.14 -6.49
CA ALA A 210 12.89 -7.41 -7.13
C ALA A 210 13.52 -8.42 -6.15
N ASP A 211 14.14 -7.97 -5.06
CA ASP A 211 14.67 -8.84 -4.01
C ASP A 211 13.63 -9.24 -2.96
N GLY A 212 12.40 -8.80 -3.12
CA GLY A 212 11.28 -9.07 -2.22
C GLY A 212 11.06 -8.06 -1.11
N ALA A 213 12.00 -7.15 -0.89
CA ALA A 213 11.85 -6.13 0.16
C ALA A 213 10.59 -5.30 -0.03
N ILE A 214 9.87 -5.06 1.05
CA ILE A 214 8.67 -4.21 1.05
C ILE A 214 9.05 -2.77 1.35
N LEU A 215 8.46 -1.87 0.59
CA LEU A 215 8.59 -0.43 0.73
C LEU A 215 7.28 0.13 1.26
N LEU A 216 7.33 0.83 2.40
CA LEU A 216 6.18 1.53 2.97
C LEU A 216 6.49 3.02 3.02
N LEU A 217 5.77 3.81 2.24
CA LEU A 217 5.98 5.25 2.07
C LEU A 217 4.83 6.04 2.67
N VAL A 218 5.16 7.06 3.47
CA VAL A 218 4.21 8.07 3.94
C VAL A 218 4.78 9.44 3.60
N THR A 219 3.96 10.30 2.98
CA THR A 219 4.31 11.67 2.65
C THR A 219 3.42 12.66 3.41
N ASP A 220 3.97 13.85 3.71
CA ASP A 220 3.24 14.96 4.29
C ASP A 220 2.44 15.76 3.25
N GLY A 221 1.77 16.80 3.69
CA GLY A 221 1.05 17.72 2.83
C GLY A 221 0.13 18.63 3.63
N ARG A 222 -0.78 19.31 2.93
CA ARG A 222 -1.80 20.22 3.46
C ARG A 222 -1.23 21.35 4.31
N GLY A 223 -0.07 21.88 3.87
CA GLY A 223 0.59 22.98 4.53
C GLY A 223 1.52 22.60 5.68
N ALA A 224 1.63 21.33 6.04
CA ALA A 224 2.62 20.86 7.00
C ALA A 224 4.02 21.24 6.51
N SER A 225 4.80 21.97 7.32
CA SER A 225 6.12 22.49 6.95
C SER A 225 6.15 23.26 5.61
N GLY A 226 5.00 23.84 5.22
CA GLY A 226 4.86 24.55 3.93
C GLY A 226 4.66 23.66 2.72
N HIS A 227 4.45 22.36 2.89
CA HIS A 227 4.30 21.42 1.80
C HIS A 227 2.85 21.23 1.36
N LEU A 228 2.64 21.22 0.05
CA LEU A 228 1.32 20.93 -0.54
C LEU A 228 0.99 19.44 -0.48
N GLY A 229 2.01 18.58 -0.59
CA GLY A 229 1.88 17.13 -0.59
C GLY A 229 2.40 16.47 -1.86
N ALA A 230 2.19 15.18 -1.98
CA ALA A 230 2.59 14.37 -3.11
C ALA A 230 1.42 14.10 -4.06
N THR A 231 1.73 14.06 -5.36
CA THR A 231 0.81 13.62 -6.42
C THR A 231 1.01 12.13 -6.69
N ALA A 232 0.12 11.53 -7.50
CA ALA A 232 0.32 10.16 -7.96
C ALA A 232 1.63 10.00 -8.76
N SER A 233 1.98 10.98 -9.57
CA SER A 233 3.23 11.02 -10.32
C SER A 233 4.45 11.03 -9.38
N ASP A 234 4.39 11.78 -8.29
CA ASP A 234 5.44 11.80 -7.27
C ASP A 234 5.63 10.42 -6.63
N LEU A 235 4.55 9.74 -6.29
CA LEU A 235 4.61 8.39 -5.71
C LEU A 235 5.25 7.39 -6.67
N ILE A 236 4.88 7.44 -7.94
CA ILE A 236 5.47 6.58 -8.98
C ILE A 236 6.98 6.82 -9.07
N SER A 237 7.39 8.09 -9.11
CA SER A 237 8.81 8.46 -9.20
C SER A 237 9.61 7.95 -8.01
N VAL A 238 9.09 8.12 -6.79
CA VAL A 238 9.76 7.62 -5.58
C VAL A 238 9.86 6.10 -5.60
N MET A 239 8.77 5.41 -5.92
CA MET A 239 8.76 3.96 -5.96
C MET A 239 9.71 3.40 -7.02
N GLN A 240 9.80 4.04 -8.20
CA GLN A 240 10.77 3.66 -9.23
C GLN A 240 12.21 3.88 -8.76
N GLU A 241 12.49 5.00 -8.12
CA GLU A 241 13.81 5.31 -7.57
C GLU A 241 14.30 4.23 -6.59
N TYR A 242 13.39 3.69 -5.78
CA TYR A 242 13.69 2.64 -4.81
C TYR A 242 13.49 1.23 -5.35
N GLY A 243 13.27 1.07 -6.64
CA GLY A 243 13.30 -0.21 -7.33
C GLY A 243 12.05 -1.06 -7.21
N ALA A 244 10.89 -0.46 -6.94
CA ALA A 244 9.64 -1.22 -6.87
C ALA A 244 9.30 -1.85 -8.22
N VAL A 245 9.06 -3.15 -8.21
CA VAL A 245 8.51 -3.91 -9.33
C VAL A 245 6.99 -3.74 -9.39
N ASN A 246 6.36 -3.78 -8.22
CA ASN A 246 4.95 -3.51 -8.03
C ASN A 246 4.77 -2.45 -6.94
N ALA A 247 3.82 -1.56 -7.12
CA ALA A 247 3.49 -0.55 -6.13
C ALA A 247 2.03 -0.13 -6.23
N ALA A 248 1.44 0.22 -5.10
CA ALA A 248 0.08 0.67 -5.00
C ALA A 248 -0.07 1.80 -3.99
N ASN A 249 -1.08 2.63 -4.21
CA ASN A 249 -1.50 3.66 -3.29
C ASN A 249 -2.44 3.06 -2.23
N LEU A 250 -2.25 3.45 -0.99
CA LEU A 250 -3.12 3.14 0.14
C LEU A 250 -3.93 4.37 0.55
N ASP A 251 -4.79 4.24 1.58
CA ASP A 251 -5.54 5.38 2.09
C ASP A 251 -4.60 6.52 2.49
N GLY A 252 -4.98 7.72 2.13
CA GLY A 252 -4.13 8.90 2.27
C GLY A 252 -4.83 10.05 3.02
N GLY A 253 -4.42 11.28 2.70
CA GLY A 253 -4.96 12.47 3.33
C GLY A 253 -4.65 12.52 4.83
N SER A 254 -5.66 12.81 5.65
CA SER A 254 -5.51 12.84 7.11
C SER A 254 -5.19 11.49 7.74
N SER A 255 -5.40 10.40 7.01
CA SER A 255 -5.07 9.05 7.47
C SER A 255 -3.59 8.70 7.33
N SER A 256 -2.82 9.45 6.54
CA SER A 256 -1.41 9.16 6.28
C SER A 256 -0.56 9.32 7.54
N THR A 257 -0.06 8.21 8.05
CA THR A 257 0.72 8.18 9.29
C THR A 257 1.67 6.99 9.31
N MET A 258 2.80 7.15 10.00
CA MET A 258 3.81 6.12 10.18
C MET A 258 4.23 6.07 11.65
N VAL A 259 4.40 4.86 12.16
CA VAL A 259 5.01 4.57 13.46
C VAL A 259 6.25 3.74 13.22
N TYR A 260 7.36 4.14 13.84
CA TYR A 260 8.62 3.39 13.85
C TYR A 260 9.28 3.55 15.22
N ASN A 261 9.37 2.46 15.92
CA ASN A 261 9.94 2.43 17.29
C ASN A 261 11.43 2.10 17.30
#